data_63e2115c837d96a071eded6966b7dfbe
#
_entry.id   63e2115c837d96a071eded6966b7dfbe
#
_cell.length_a   1.000
_cell.length_b   1.000
_cell.length_c   1.000
_cell.angle_alpha   90.00
_cell.angle_beta   90.00
_cell.angle_gamma   90.00
#
_symmetry.space_group_name_H-M   'P 1'
#
loop_
_entity.id
_entity.type
_entity.pdbx_description
1 polymer ?
#
loop_
_entity_poly.entity_id
_entity_poly.type
_entity_poly.pdbx_seq_one_letter_code
_entity_poly.pdbx_strand_id
1 'polypeptide(L)'
;MDYKVIDIKSTRYADPKAGGLSFFETERDIPFSVRRIYWIYEAEKDTHRGFHAHTLNWQLLFCPYGSIDLILDDGTARETVTLDAPSKGLLLSPGLWREMIWNETNSVLCVAASEYYDPEEYIRD
;
A
#
# COMPACT_ATOMS: atom_id res chain seq x y z
N MET A 1 9.04 -7.06 -13.05
CA MET A 1 7.82 -6.58 -12.37
C MET A 1 8.12 -5.22 -11.76
N ASP A 2 7.28 -4.27 -11.98
CA ASP A 2 7.61 -2.86 -11.74
C ASP A 2 7.04 -2.35 -10.41
N TYR A 3 7.70 -2.73 -9.33
CA TYR A 3 7.39 -2.26 -7.99
C TYR A 3 8.67 -2.16 -7.16
N LYS A 4 8.58 -1.43 -6.07
CA LYS A 4 9.66 -1.33 -5.07
C LYS A 4 9.11 -1.45 -3.67
N VAL A 5 9.79 -2.22 -2.83
CA VAL A 5 9.60 -2.14 -1.38
C VAL A 5 10.52 -1.03 -0.89
N ILE A 6 9.94 -0.05 -0.20
CA ILE A 6 10.70 1.11 0.31
C ILE A 6 10.65 1.18 1.82
N ASP A 7 11.67 1.80 2.41
CA ASP A 7 11.67 2.14 3.83
C ASP A 7 10.94 3.47 4.01
N ILE A 8 9.89 3.46 4.82
CA ILE A 8 9.22 4.69 5.24
C ILE A 8 9.99 5.25 6.44
N LYS A 9 10.30 6.54 6.41
CA LYS A 9 11.03 7.19 7.50
C LYS A 9 10.26 7.01 8.80
N SER A 10 10.95 6.48 9.81
CA SER A 10 10.33 6.13 11.09
C SER A 10 11.25 6.45 12.24
N THR A 11 10.66 6.87 13.35
CA THR A 11 11.38 7.11 14.59
C THR A 11 10.54 6.66 15.77
N ARG A 12 11.21 6.31 16.87
CA ARG A 12 10.55 5.98 18.14
C ARG A 12 10.87 7.07 19.15
N TYR A 13 9.88 7.41 19.96
CA TYR A 13 10.10 8.37 21.04
C TYR A 13 10.87 7.72 22.19
N ALA A 14 11.63 8.53 22.93
CA ALA A 14 12.41 8.04 24.06
C ALA A 14 11.55 7.43 25.16
N ASP A 15 10.35 7.98 25.38
CA ASP A 15 9.35 7.37 26.25
C ASP A 15 8.59 6.30 25.46
N PRO A 16 8.68 5.01 25.84
CA PRO A 16 7.99 3.93 25.11
C PRO A 16 6.48 4.13 25.03
N LYS A 17 5.88 4.84 25.98
CA LYS A 17 4.44 5.12 25.95
C LYS A 17 4.04 6.07 24.83
N ALA A 18 4.96 6.86 24.31
CA ALA A 18 4.71 7.79 23.21
C ALA A 18 4.75 7.11 21.84
N GLY A 19 5.27 5.89 21.75
CA GLY A 19 5.26 5.09 20.52
C GLY A 19 6.25 5.55 19.49
N GLY A 20 5.82 5.51 18.21
CA GLY A 20 6.64 5.86 17.07
C GLY A 20 5.91 6.79 16.11
N LEU A 21 6.67 7.35 15.17
CA LEU A 21 6.17 8.20 14.11
C LEU A 21 6.77 7.73 12.79
N SER A 22 5.92 7.57 11.77
CA SER A 22 6.36 7.26 10.40
C SER A 22 5.79 8.30 9.46
N PHE A 23 6.59 8.67 8.45
CA PHE A 23 6.14 9.66 7.46
C PHE A 23 6.84 9.47 6.13
N PHE A 24 6.22 9.98 5.09
CA PHE A 24 6.84 10.14 3.78
C PHE A 24 6.40 11.47 3.18
N GLU A 25 7.22 12.00 2.28
CA GLU A 25 6.97 13.30 1.66
C GLU A 25 6.83 13.15 0.15
N THR A 26 5.81 13.79 -0.39
CA THR A 26 5.57 13.79 -1.83
C THR A 26 6.79 14.33 -2.59
N GLU A 27 7.15 13.67 -3.68
CA GLU A 27 8.27 14.02 -4.57
C GLU A 27 9.66 13.96 -3.92
N ARG A 28 9.76 13.60 -2.64
CA ARG A 28 11.03 13.36 -1.95
C ARG A 28 11.27 11.90 -1.70
N ASP A 29 10.27 11.23 -1.10
CA ASP A 29 10.37 9.82 -0.76
C ASP A 29 9.68 8.93 -1.79
N ILE A 30 8.75 9.50 -2.55
CA ILE A 30 7.99 8.85 -3.60
C ILE A 30 8.01 9.72 -4.86
N PRO A 31 7.94 9.12 -6.07
CA PRO A 31 8.14 9.87 -7.32
C PRO A 31 6.89 10.55 -7.87
N PHE A 32 5.90 10.84 -7.04
CA PHE A 32 4.66 11.47 -7.49
C PHE A 32 4.07 12.41 -6.44
N SER A 33 3.20 13.32 -6.88
CA SER A 33 2.40 14.16 -5.99
C SER A 33 1.18 13.39 -5.53
N VAL A 34 0.96 13.37 -4.22
CA VAL A 34 -0.20 12.70 -3.64
C VAL A 34 -1.43 13.57 -3.82
N ARG A 35 -2.44 13.05 -4.51
CA ARG A 35 -3.73 13.74 -4.72
C ARG A 35 -4.86 13.10 -3.94
N ARG A 36 -4.68 11.85 -3.48
CA ARG A 36 -5.70 11.12 -2.75
C ARG A 36 -5.04 10.19 -1.74
N ILE A 37 -5.64 10.12 -0.55
CA ILE A 37 -5.29 9.12 0.45
C ILE A 37 -6.57 8.40 0.84
N TYR A 38 -6.51 7.08 0.93
CA TYR A 38 -7.60 6.29 1.46
C TYR A 38 -7.07 5.14 2.30
N TRP A 39 -7.92 4.61 3.16
CA TRP A 39 -7.55 3.47 3.99
C TRP A 39 -8.73 2.53 4.17
N ILE A 40 -8.40 1.25 4.31
CA ILE A 40 -9.37 0.18 4.52
C ILE A 40 -9.15 -0.35 5.92
N TYR A 41 -10.21 -0.44 6.69
CA TYR A 41 -10.14 -0.81 8.09
C TYR A 41 -11.31 -1.70 8.48
N GLU A 42 -11.20 -2.36 9.64
CA GLU A 42 -12.23 -3.26 10.19
C GLU A 42 -12.56 -4.45 9.30
N ALA A 43 -11.64 -4.88 8.45
CA ALA A 43 -11.80 -6.10 7.68
C ALA A 43 -11.36 -7.31 8.51
N GLU A 44 -12.04 -8.43 8.33
CA GLU A 44 -11.72 -9.67 9.03
C GLU A 44 -10.51 -10.36 8.41
N LYS A 45 -9.82 -11.16 9.22
CA LYS A 45 -8.76 -12.05 8.74
C LYS A 45 -9.25 -12.88 7.55
N ASP A 46 -8.36 -13.10 6.60
CA ASP A 46 -8.59 -13.82 5.35
C ASP A 46 -9.48 -13.11 4.33
N THR A 47 -9.90 -11.87 4.61
CA THR A 47 -10.57 -11.04 3.60
C THR A 47 -9.63 -10.83 2.41
N HIS A 48 -10.17 -11.02 1.21
CA HIS A 48 -9.45 -10.90 -0.04
C HIS A 48 -10.08 -9.77 -0.87
N ARG A 49 -9.31 -8.73 -1.14
CA ARG A 49 -9.77 -7.53 -1.85
C ARG A 49 -8.82 -7.18 -2.99
N GLY A 50 -9.10 -6.08 -3.66
CA GLY A 50 -8.33 -5.60 -4.79
C GLY A 50 -8.88 -6.15 -6.09
N PHE A 51 -8.14 -7.06 -6.74
CA PHE A 51 -8.50 -7.64 -8.03
C PHE A 51 -8.61 -6.57 -9.11
N HIS A 52 -7.59 -5.70 -9.17
CA HIS A 52 -7.55 -4.65 -10.19
C HIS A 52 -6.12 -4.18 -10.46
N ALA A 53 -5.97 -3.46 -11.56
CA ALA A 53 -4.81 -2.66 -11.88
C ALA A 53 -5.26 -1.23 -12.20
N HIS A 54 -4.32 -0.32 -12.35
CA HIS A 54 -4.58 1.08 -12.68
C HIS A 54 -3.87 1.46 -13.97
N THR A 55 -4.50 2.29 -14.79
CA THR A 55 -3.91 2.75 -16.04
C THR A 55 -2.90 3.88 -15.84
N LEU A 56 -3.16 4.80 -14.90
CA LEU A 56 -2.35 6.01 -14.69
C LEU A 56 -1.81 6.13 -13.27
N ASN A 57 -2.45 5.48 -12.31
CA ASN A 57 -2.24 5.75 -10.89
C ASN A 57 -0.95 5.12 -10.38
N TRP A 58 -0.07 5.94 -9.82
CA TRP A 58 1.00 5.51 -8.93
C TRP A 58 0.44 5.42 -7.52
N GLN A 59 0.87 4.43 -6.76
CA GLN A 59 0.40 4.25 -5.39
C GLN A 59 1.53 3.85 -4.46
N LEU A 60 1.48 4.39 -3.25
CA LEU A 60 2.26 3.88 -2.12
C LEU A 60 1.29 3.22 -1.15
N LEU A 61 1.48 1.92 -0.91
CA LEU A 61 0.69 1.13 0.02
C LEU A 61 1.49 0.90 1.29
N PHE A 62 0.85 1.02 2.44
CA PHE A 62 1.49 0.70 3.72
C PHE A 62 0.45 0.24 4.73
N CYS A 63 0.91 -0.52 5.73
CA CYS A 63 0.07 -1.14 6.75
C CYS A 63 0.49 -0.64 8.12
N PRO A 64 -0.10 0.45 8.63
CA PRO A 64 0.31 1.00 9.93
C PRO A 64 -0.09 0.13 11.11
N TYR A 65 -1.03 -0.79 10.95
CA TYR A 65 -1.45 -1.72 11.99
C TYR A 65 -1.79 -3.07 11.39
N GLY A 66 -1.18 -4.13 11.93
CA GLY A 66 -1.47 -5.49 11.53
C GLY A 66 -0.55 -6.02 10.42
N SER A 67 -1.10 -6.90 9.58
CA SER A 67 -0.36 -7.56 8.52
C SER A 67 -1.28 -7.83 7.32
N ILE A 68 -0.81 -7.45 6.13
CA ILE A 68 -1.55 -7.63 4.87
C ILE A 68 -0.58 -8.12 3.82
N ASP A 69 -0.96 -9.17 3.09
CA ASP A 69 -0.22 -9.64 1.93
C ASP A 69 -0.70 -8.95 0.67
N LEU A 70 0.22 -8.41 -0.10
CA LEU A 70 -0.03 -7.89 -1.44
C LEU A 70 0.45 -8.92 -2.45
N ILE A 71 -0.47 -9.42 -3.27
CA ILE A 71 -0.16 -10.30 -4.39
C ILE A 71 -0.10 -9.44 -5.64
N LEU A 72 1.05 -9.48 -6.33
CA LEU A 72 1.32 -8.66 -7.52
C LEU A 72 1.46 -9.58 -8.72
N ASP A 73 0.86 -9.17 -9.85
CA ASP A 73 0.85 -9.98 -11.06
C ASP A 73 1.07 -9.08 -12.27
N ASP A 74 2.08 -9.39 -13.08
CA ASP A 74 2.40 -8.65 -14.31
C ASP A 74 1.92 -9.37 -15.59
N GLY A 75 1.15 -10.45 -15.44
CA GLY A 75 0.67 -11.28 -16.54
C GLY A 75 1.54 -12.50 -16.82
N THR A 76 2.77 -12.53 -16.31
CA THR A 76 3.70 -13.67 -16.49
C THR A 76 4.17 -14.26 -15.17
N ALA A 77 4.25 -13.46 -14.13
CA ALA A 77 4.73 -13.89 -12.82
C ALA A 77 3.86 -13.31 -11.71
N ARG A 78 3.83 -14.00 -10.57
CA ARG A 78 3.18 -13.54 -9.34
C ARG A 78 4.22 -13.46 -8.23
N GLU A 79 4.16 -12.39 -7.45
CA GLU A 79 5.01 -12.19 -6.29
C GLU A 79 4.15 -11.69 -5.13
N THR A 80 4.54 -12.06 -3.92
CA THR A 80 3.84 -11.62 -2.71
C THR A 80 4.76 -10.77 -1.87
N VAL A 81 4.25 -9.61 -1.44
CA VAL A 81 4.93 -8.72 -0.50
C VAL A 81 4.04 -8.60 0.74
N THR A 82 4.60 -8.88 1.90
CA THR A 82 3.89 -8.74 3.17
C THR A 82 4.18 -7.37 3.77
N LEU A 83 3.11 -6.62 4.04
CA LEU A 83 3.18 -5.35 4.75
C LEU A 83 2.78 -5.58 6.21
N ASP A 84 3.77 -5.56 7.11
CA ASP A 84 3.58 -5.90 8.51
C ASP A 84 4.27 -4.93 9.49
N ALA A 85 4.68 -3.77 8.99
CA ALA A 85 5.31 -2.75 9.82
C ALA A 85 5.00 -1.35 9.27
N PRO A 86 4.84 -0.34 10.15
CA PRO A 86 4.59 1.03 9.70
C PRO A 86 5.77 1.66 8.95
N SER A 87 6.96 1.06 9.04
CA SER A 87 8.16 1.53 8.33
C SER A 87 8.34 0.93 6.94
N LYS A 88 7.43 0.08 6.49
CA LYS A 88 7.55 -0.62 5.21
C LYS A 88 6.47 -0.14 4.25
N GLY A 89 6.87 0.27 3.05
CA GLY A 89 5.97 0.70 2.01
C GLY A 89 6.14 -0.09 0.73
N LEU A 90 5.08 -0.16 -0.06
CA LEU A 90 5.09 -0.80 -1.37
C LEU A 90 4.72 0.25 -2.42
N LEU A 91 5.67 0.60 -3.25
CA LEU A 91 5.48 1.55 -4.35
C LEU A 91 5.11 0.79 -5.62
N LEU A 92 3.92 1.05 -6.14
CA LEU A 92 3.41 0.43 -7.36
C LEU A 92 3.31 1.45 -8.48
N SER A 93 3.92 1.14 -9.62
CA SER A 93 3.71 1.90 -10.85
C SER A 93 2.39 1.49 -11.53
N PRO A 94 1.89 2.29 -12.49
CA PRO A 94 0.68 1.93 -13.22
C PRO A 94 0.79 0.59 -13.95
N GLY A 95 -0.34 -0.09 -14.11
CA GLY A 95 -0.46 -1.31 -14.90
C GLY A 95 -0.25 -2.61 -14.15
N LEU A 96 0.18 -2.57 -12.90
CA LEU A 96 0.43 -3.78 -12.13
C LEU A 96 -0.83 -4.23 -11.40
N TRP A 97 -1.26 -5.47 -11.69
CA TRP A 97 -2.40 -6.10 -11.02
C TRP A 97 -2.08 -6.37 -9.56
N ARG A 98 -3.05 -6.13 -8.67
CA ARG A 98 -2.89 -6.38 -7.25
C ARG A 98 -4.11 -7.04 -6.64
N GLU A 99 -3.83 -7.87 -5.65
CA GLU A 99 -4.79 -8.47 -4.74
C GLU A 99 -4.25 -8.30 -3.33
N MET A 100 -5.12 -8.19 -2.34
CA MET A 100 -4.74 -8.00 -0.94
C MET A 100 -5.43 -9.04 -0.08
N ILE A 101 -4.69 -9.64 0.84
CA ILE A 101 -5.22 -10.60 1.80
C ILE A 101 -4.90 -10.10 3.21
N TRP A 102 -5.92 -9.98 4.04
CA TRP A 102 -5.77 -9.60 5.44
C TRP A 102 -5.26 -10.79 6.24
N ASN A 103 -4.04 -10.71 6.74
CA ASN A 103 -3.44 -11.78 7.57
C ASN A 103 -3.95 -11.76 8.99
N GLU A 104 -4.42 -10.60 9.46
CA GLU A 104 -4.94 -10.40 10.80
C GLU A 104 -6.20 -9.54 10.73
N THR A 105 -7.17 -9.87 11.59
CA THR A 105 -8.40 -9.07 11.74
C THR A 105 -8.04 -7.63 12.13
N ASN A 106 -8.74 -6.66 11.54
CA ASN A 106 -8.58 -5.23 11.80
C ASN A 106 -7.26 -4.63 11.34
N SER A 107 -6.47 -5.34 10.54
CA SER A 107 -5.32 -4.71 9.89
C SER A 107 -5.77 -3.53 9.04
N VAL A 108 -4.96 -2.48 8.99
CA VAL A 108 -5.29 -1.25 8.26
C VAL A 108 -4.39 -1.14 7.05
N LEU A 109 -4.99 -1.02 5.87
CA LEU A 109 -4.26 -0.72 4.64
C LEU A 109 -4.47 0.75 4.29
N CYS A 110 -3.37 1.49 4.21
CA CYS A 110 -3.38 2.88 3.75
C CYS A 110 -2.78 2.96 2.35
N VAL A 111 -3.36 3.82 1.51
CA VAL A 111 -2.89 4.03 0.14
C VAL A 111 -2.82 5.51 -0.17
N ALA A 112 -1.63 5.96 -0.57
CA ALA A 112 -1.42 7.29 -1.13
C ALA A 112 -1.37 7.16 -2.66
N ALA A 113 -2.18 7.94 -3.37
CA ALA A 113 -2.40 7.79 -4.79
C ALA A 113 -2.10 9.09 -5.55
N SER A 114 -1.57 8.96 -6.77
CA SER A 114 -1.22 10.09 -7.62
C SER A 114 -2.42 10.70 -8.33
N GLU A 115 -3.55 9.99 -8.42
CA GLU A 115 -4.73 10.42 -9.16
C GLU A 115 -5.95 10.56 -8.25
N TYR A 116 -6.83 11.50 -8.58
CA TYR A 116 -8.15 11.56 -7.98
C TYR A 116 -8.94 10.29 -8.33
N TYR A 117 -9.96 9.97 -7.56
CA TYR A 117 -10.78 8.80 -7.83
C TYR A 117 -11.48 8.93 -9.18
N ASP A 118 -11.27 7.91 -10.03
CA ASP A 118 -11.90 7.79 -11.34
C ASP A 118 -12.12 6.29 -11.62
N PRO A 119 -13.37 5.81 -11.66
CA PRO A 119 -13.63 4.39 -11.87
C PRO A 119 -13.16 3.88 -13.23
N GLU A 120 -13.04 4.74 -14.25
CA GLU A 120 -12.56 4.36 -15.57
C GLU A 120 -11.06 4.08 -15.60
N GLU A 121 -10.33 4.52 -14.60
CA GLU A 121 -8.90 4.32 -14.47
C GLU A 121 -8.56 2.88 -13.99
N TYR A 122 -9.56 2.12 -13.55
CA TYR A 122 -9.38 0.76 -13.03
C TYR A 122 -9.47 -0.28 -14.13
N ILE A 123 -8.54 -1.26 -14.07
CA ILE A 123 -8.56 -2.46 -14.91
C ILE A 123 -8.95 -3.62 -14.02
N ARG A 124 -10.08 -4.28 -14.30
CA ARG A 124 -10.66 -5.30 -13.44
C ARG A 124 -10.41 -6.74 -13.90
N ASP A 125 -9.86 -6.93 -15.09
CA ASP A 125 -9.58 -8.27 -15.61
C ASP A 125 -8.47 -8.34 -16.66
#